data_9bb6ae23c2fc743d19cb46756fb81b94
#
_entry.id   9bb6ae23c2fc743d19cb46756fb81b94
#
_cell.length_a   1.000
_cell.length_b   1.000
_cell.length_c   1.000
_cell.angle_alpha   90.00
_cell.angle_beta   90.00
_cell.angle_gamma   90.00
#
_symmetry.space_group_name_H-M   'P 1'
#
loop_
_entity.id
_entity.type
_entity.pdbx_description
1 polymer ?
#
loop_
_entity_poly.entity_id
_entity_poly.type
_entity_poly.pdbx_seq_one_letter_code
_entity_poly.pdbx_strand_id
1 'polypeptide(L)'
;MPYWINLLFIIQIAIVYVFASLAKFYPDWLDGTFTKNLLSGTTSRPFFLELFSQKWFYLFIAYAGILFDLLIVPFLLFKKTRTLALIASVIFHIFNSITLQIGIFPFFALTFALFFYEPETIRRLFLRKKPKLEDENLSQNLYGKRIVYFLMIPYLIIQIALPLRHHFIEGDVLWTEEGHRLSWRMMLRERNGYITIQIKDLKTGSVSIYNYRKNLTNKQAQNLATKPDFIWQYCQRIKEEYKGKPIAIYIDCKNSINRKEYKSLIDPNYDMAKAE
;
A
#
# COMPACT_ATOMS: atom_id res chain seq x y z
N MET A 1 -3.56 14.69 27.24
CA MET A 1 -2.51 13.90 26.52
C MET A 1 -1.30 14.80 26.32
N PRO A 2 -0.08 14.38 26.61
CA PRO A 2 1.12 15.20 26.40
C PRO A 2 1.25 15.64 24.96
N TYR A 3 1.67 16.90 24.73
CA TYR A 3 1.78 17.51 23.40
C TYR A 3 2.67 16.68 22.43
N TRP A 4 3.77 16.09 22.93
CA TRP A 4 4.68 15.31 22.11
C TRP A 4 4.04 14.04 21.51
N ILE A 5 3.05 13.44 22.19
CA ILE A 5 2.31 12.28 21.63
C ILE A 5 1.47 12.71 20.44
N ASN A 6 0.74 13.84 20.58
CA ASN A 6 -0.03 14.38 19.45
C ASN A 6 0.88 14.74 18.27
N LEU A 7 2.03 15.34 18.55
CA LEU A 7 3.04 15.67 17.54
C LEU A 7 3.57 14.42 16.83
N LEU A 8 3.80 13.32 17.56
CA LEU A 8 4.22 12.05 16.98
C LEU A 8 3.21 11.55 15.94
N PHE A 9 1.90 11.56 16.27
CA PHE A 9 0.85 11.16 15.31
C PHE A 9 0.81 12.10 14.10
N ILE A 10 0.89 13.41 14.30
CA ILE A 10 0.90 14.38 13.19
C ILE A 10 2.10 14.15 12.27
N ILE A 11 3.30 13.95 12.82
CA ILE A 11 4.51 13.67 12.02
C ILE A 11 4.37 12.34 11.28
N GLN A 12 3.87 11.29 11.96
CA GLN A 12 3.63 10.01 11.30
C GLN A 12 2.64 10.11 10.14
N ILE A 13 1.55 10.86 10.32
CA ILE A 13 0.58 11.13 9.25
C ILE A 13 1.24 11.88 8.10
N ALA A 14 2.08 12.89 8.40
CA ALA A 14 2.84 13.63 7.39
C ALA A 14 3.78 12.71 6.59
N ILE A 15 4.51 11.82 7.26
CA ILE A 15 5.37 10.83 6.61
C ILE A 15 4.54 9.95 5.64
N VAL A 16 3.40 9.43 6.09
CA VAL A 16 2.53 8.59 5.24
C VAL A 16 2.11 9.32 3.98
N TYR A 17 1.56 10.52 4.11
CA TYR A 17 1.05 11.29 2.97
C TYR A 17 2.16 11.78 2.04
N VAL A 18 3.27 12.28 2.58
CA VAL A 18 4.41 12.73 1.77
C VAL A 18 4.99 11.58 0.96
N PHE A 19 5.25 10.42 1.56
CA PHE A 19 5.78 9.28 0.83
C PHE A 19 4.75 8.66 -0.11
N ALA A 20 3.46 8.69 0.21
CA ALA A 20 2.40 8.29 -0.70
C ALA A 20 2.33 9.20 -1.94
N SER A 21 2.55 10.51 -1.78
CA SER A 21 2.67 11.46 -2.89
C SER A 21 3.93 11.19 -3.71
N LEU A 22 5.11 11.13 -3.07
CA LEU A 22 6.39 10.89 -3.75
C LEU A 22 6.39 9.59 -4.55
N ALA A 23 5.78 8.54 -4.02
CA ALA A 23 5.66 7.26 -4.70
C ALA A 23 4.86 7.31 -6.01
N LYS A 24 4.06 8.35 -6.23
CA LYS A 24 3.28 8.57 -7.46
C LYS A 24 4.06 9.26 -8.58
N PHE A 25 5.29 9.74 -8.31
CA PHE A 25 6.13 10.37 -9.33
C PHE A 25 6.84 9.32 -10.19
N TYR A 26 6.06 8.56 -10.97
CA TYR A 26 6.58 7.63 -11.96
C TYR A 26 5.75 7.70 -13.27
N PRO A 27 6.30 7.26 -14.42
CA PRO A 27 5.71 7.55 -15.74
C PRO A 27 4.24 7.20 -15.86
N ASP A 28 3.82 5.96 -15.50
CA ASP A 28 2.44 5.50 -15.70
C ASP A 28 1.41 6.21 -14.80
N TRP A 29 1.85 6.85 -13.72
CA TRP A 29 0.97 7.72 -12.93
C TRP A 29 0.87 9.10 -13.55
N LEU A 30 2.02 9.69 -13.94
CA LEU A 30 2.09 11.05 -14.45
C LEU A 30 1.42 11.19 -15.83
N ASP A 31 1.48 10.17 -16.68
CA ASP A 31 0.78 10.14 -17.97
C ASP A 31 -0.68 9.68 -17.84
N GLY A 32 -1.11 9.28 -16.65
CA GLY A 32 -2.46 8.83 -16.33
C GLY A 32 -2.81 7.41 -16.76
N THR A 33 -1.86 6.63 -17.30
CA THR A 33 -2.07 5.23 -17.71
C THR A 33 -2.61 4.38 -16.55
N PHE A 34 -1.97 4.46 -15.38
CA PHE A 34 -2.43 3.73 -14.20
C PHE A 34 -3.84 4.16 -13.78
N THR A 35 -4.11 5.46 -13.70
CA THR A 35 -5.40 6.00 -13.25
C THR A 35 -6.52 5.64 -14.23
N LYS A 36 -6.27 5.70 -15.54
CA LYS A 36 -7.20 5.24 -16.58
C LYS A 36 -7.55 3.77 -16.39
N ASN A 37 -6.54 2.90 -16.21
CA ASN A 37 -6.75 1.47 -16.00
C ASN A 37 -7.55 1.19 -14.73
N LEU A 38 -7.23 1.89 -13.65
CA LEU A 38 -7.91 1.78 -12.37
C LEU A 38 -9.38 2.15 -12.49
N LEU A 39 -9.68 3.30 -13.08
CA LEU A 39 -11.05 3.81 -13.26
C LEU A 39 -11.87 2.92 -14.18
N SER A 40 -11.28 2.38 -15.26
CA SER A 40 -12.00 1.51 -16.22
C SER A 40 -12.50 0.20 -15.60
N GLY A 41 -11.91 -0.26 -14.50
CA GLY A 41 -12.31 -1.46 -13.78
C GLY A 41 -13.38 -1.25 -12.70
N THR A 42 -13.78 0.01 -12.42
CA THR A 42 -14.59 0.32 -11.22
C THR A 42 -16.10 0.39 -11.48
N THR A 43 -16.54 0.51 -12.71
CA THR A 43 -17.96 0.66 -13.04
C THR A 43 -18.31 0.02 -14.37
N SER A 44 -19.55 -0.45 -14.48
CA SER A 44 -20.16 -0.91 -15.72
C SER A 44 -21.21 0.08 -16.29
N ARG A 45 -21.44 1.21 -15.60
CA ARG A 45 -22.44 2.22 -16.04
C ARG A 45 -21.89 3.05 -17.19
N PRO A 46 -22.59 3.15 -18.35
CA PRO A 46 -22.07 3.78 -19.56
C PRO A 46 -21.58 5.21 -19.35
N PHE A 47 -22.33 6.04 -18.65
CA PHE A 47 -21.97 7.44 -18.38
C PHE A 47 -20.62 7.56 -17.65
N PHE A 48 -20.38 6.74 -16.61
CA PHE A 48 -19.10 6.78 -15.88
C PHE A 48 -17.96 6.18 -16.70
N LEU A 49 -18.22 5.16 -17.53
CA LEU A 49 -17.20 4.60 -18.41
C LEU A 49 -16.73 5.65 -19.42
N GLU A 50 -17.66 6.40 -20.02
CA GLU A 50 -17.33 7.49 -20.94
C GLU A 50 -16.51 8.58 -20.24
N LEU A 51 -16.96 9.07 -19.07
CA LEU A 51 -16.26 10.09 -18.29
C LEU A 51 -14.85 9.63 -17.89
N PHE A 52 -14.72 8.39 -17.40
CA PHE A 52 -13.45 7.83 -16.94
C PHE A 52 -12.47 7.56 -18.08
N SER A 53 -12.94 7.43 -19.31
CA SER A 53 -12.11 7.30 -20.50
C SER A 53 -11.52 8.61 -20.99
N GLN A 54 -12.09 9.76 -20.58
CA GLN A 54 -11.64 11.09 -21.01
C GLN A 54 -10.26 11.41 -20.42
N LYS A 55 -9.33 11.81 -21.32
CA LYS A 55 -7.93 12.10 -20.94
C LYS A 55 -7.81 13.14 -19.83
N TRP A 56 -8.55 14.23 -19.94
CA TRP A 56 -8.54 15.29 -18.94
C TRP A 56 -9.00 14.79 -17.57
N PHE A 57 -9.98 13.88 -17.52
CA PHE A 57 -10.56 13.40 -16.27
C PHE A 57 -9.60 12.46 -15.51
N TYR A 58 -9.05 11.43 -16.16
CA TYR A 58 -8.12 10.54 -15.48
C TYR A 58 -6.80 11.24 -15.13
N LEU A 59 -6.34 12.22 -15.90
CA LEU A 59 -5.21 13.06 -15.51
C LEU A 59 -5.57 13.96 -14.31
N PHE A 60 -6.76 14.57 -14.31
CA PHE A 60 -7.23 15.34 -13.16
C PHE A 60 -7.20 14.49 -11.88
N ILE A 61 -7.73 13.26 -11.90
CA ILE A 61 -7.72 12.35 -10.74
C ILE A 61 -6.29 11.99 -10.35
N ALA A 62 -5.38 11.73 -11.32
CA ALA A 62 -3.99 11.41 -11.05
C ALA A 62 -3.27 12.54 -10.30
N TYR A 63 -3.36 13.77 -10.83
CA TYR A 63 -2.71 14.93 -10.21
C TYR A 63 -3.42 15.41 -8.93
N ALA A 64 -4.75 15.33 -8.86
CA ALA A 64 -5.48 15.60 -7.63
C ALA A 64 -5.05 14.66 -6.50
N GLY A 65 -4.78 13.38 -6.80
CA GLY A 65 -4.25 12.43 -5.83
C GLY A 65 -2.86 12.80 -5.32
N ILE A 66 -1.95 13.25 -6.20
CA ILE A 66 -0.62 13.72 -5.81
C ILE A 66 -0.73 14.98 -4.92
N LEU A 67 -1.49 15.98 -5.39
CA LEU A 67 -1.64 17.26 -4.70
C LEU A 67 -2.35 17.12 -3.36
N PHE A 68 -3.37 16.28 -3.30
CA PHE A 68 -4.06 15.98 -2.06
C PHE A 68 -3.09 15.41 -1.03
N ASP A 69 -2.37 14.34 -1.37
CA ASP A 69 -1.43 13.72 -0.44
C ASP A 69 -0.31 14.67 -0.01
N LEU A 70 0.19 15.52 -0.92
CA LEU A 70 1.25 16.48 -0.60
C LEU A 70 0.79 17.61 0.31
N LEU A 71 -0.43 18.12 0.09
CA LEU A 71 -0.89 19.39 0.67
C LEU A 71 -1.84 19.20 1.87
N ILE A 72 -2.43 18.01 2.05
CA ILE A 72 -3.48 17.83 3.07
C ILE A 72 -2.97 18.11 4.49
N VAL A 73 -1.77 17.63 4.84
CA VAL A 73 -1.21 17.84 6.19
C VAL A 73 -0.88 19.32 6.43
N PRO A 74 -0.15 20.04 5.55
CA PRO A 74 0.01 21.48 5.66
C PRO A 74 -1.30 22.22 5.86
N PHE A 75 -2.34 21.92 5.06
CA PHE A 75 -3.63 22.62 5.18
C PHE A 75 -4.40 22.27 6.45
N LEU A 76 -4.26 21.08 7.00
CA LEU A 76 -4.81 20.70 8.30
C LEU A 76 -4.11 21.39 9.46
N LEU A 77 -2.81 21.71 9.35
CA LEU A 77 -2.04 22.41 10.38
C LEU A 77 -2.51 23.88 10.54
N PHE A 78 -2.82 24.57 9.45
CA PHE A 78 -3.24 25.96 9.52
C PHE A 78 -4.71 26.08 9.91
N LYS A 79 -5.01 26.82 11.00
CA LYS A 79 -6.38 26.99 11.52
C LYS A 79 -7.36 27.52 10.45
N LYS A 80 -6.92 28.43 9.57
CA LYS A 80 -7.74 29.06 8.53
C LYS A 80 -8.18 28.10 7.42
N THR A 81 -7.33 27.13 7.06
CA THR A 81 -7.56 26.18 5.97
C THR A 81 -8.05 24.82 6.44
N ARG A 82 -7.97 24.55 7.74
CA ARG A 82 -8.26 23.25 8.36
C ARG A 82 -9.65 22.71 8.01
N THR A 83 -10.70 23.53 8.09
CA THR A 83 -12.06 23.11 7.78
C THR A 83 -12.22 22.74 6.30
N LEU A 84 -11.63 23.53 5.39
CA LEU A 84 -11.62 23.24 3.97
C LEU A 84 -10.84 21.93 3.67
N ALA A 85 -9.70 21.75 4.33
CA ALA A 85 -8.90 20.52 4.22
C ALA A 85 -9.66 19.29 4.73
N LEU A 86 -10.42 19.41 5.82
CA LEU A 86 -11.27 18.33 6.31
C LEU A 86 -12.36 17.97 5.29
N ILE A 87 -13.05 18.98 4.72
CA ILE A 87 -14.06 18.75 3.68
C ILE A 87 -13.44 18.06 2.46
N ALA A 88 -12.28 18.55 1.99
CA ALA A 88 -11.54 17.92 0.90
C ALA A 88 -11.15 16.46 1.23
N SER A 89 -10.72 16.19 2.48
CA SER A 89 -10.44 14.81 2.94
C SER A 89 -11.69 13.93 2.88
N VAL A 90 -12.83 14.42 3.33
CA VAL A 90 -14.09 13.66 3.29
C VAL A 90 -14.45 13.32 1.84
N ILE A 91 -14.43 14.31 0.93
CA ILE A 91 -14.73 14.09 -0.49
C ILE A 91 -13.76 13.09 -1.10
N PHE A 92 -12.46 13.29 -0.91
CA PHE A 92 -11.40 12.42 -1.45
C PHE A 92 -11.52 10.98 -0.95
N HIS A 93 -11.69 10.78 0.35
CA HIS A 93 -11.76 9.45 0.93
C HIS A 93 -13.07 8.72 0.62
N ILE A 94 -14.20 9.45 0.54
CA ILE A 94 -15.48 8.86 0.10
C ILE A 94 -15.38 8.46 -1.38
N PHE A 95 -14.84 9.33 -2.24
CA PHE A 95 -14.61 8.99 -3.64
C PHE A 95 -13.75 7.73 -3.77
N ASN A 96 -12.63 7.65 -3.06
CA ASN A 96 -11.77 6.48 -3.07
C ASN A 96 -12.47 5.21 -2.53
N SER A 97 -13.29 5.34 -1.50
CA SER A 97 -14.05 4.20 -0.95
C SER A 97 -15.03 3.64 -1.96
N ILE A 98 -15.78 4.51 -2.65
CA ILE A 98 -16.82 4.11 -3.63
C ILE A 98 -16.18 3.61 -4.93
N THR A 99 -15.16 4.33 -5.44
CA THR A 99 -14.58 4.08 -6.76
C THR A 99 -13.53 2.97 -6.71
N LEU A 100 -12.66 2.96 -5.69
CA LEU A 100 -11.51 2.05 -5.64
C LEU A 100 -11.73 0.85 -4.73
N GLN A 101 -12.84 0.79 -4.01
CA GLN A 101 -13.20 -0.29 -3.08
C GLN A 101 -12.08 -0.66 -2.10
N ILE A 102 -11.39 0.37 -1.56
CA ILE A 102 -10.20 0.21 -0.68
C ILE A 102 -10.57 -0.30 0.73
N GLY A 103 -11.80 -0.71 0.96
CA GLY A 103 -12.26 -1.24 2.25
C GLY A 103 -12.34 -0.18 3.34
N ILE A 104 -11.83 -0.46 4.54
CA ILE A 104 -11.97 0.40 5.72
C ILE A 104 -10.96 1.56 5.76
N PHE A 105 -9.91 1.53 4.97
CA PHE A 105 -8.80 2.49 5.03
C PHE A 105 -9.24 3.97 4.90
N PRO A 106 -10.15 4.35 3.98
CA PRO A 106 -10.60 5.74 3.84
C PRO A 106 -11.24 6.29 5.12
N PHE A 107 -12.03 5.48 5.80
CA PHE A 107 -12.69 5.86 7.05
C PHE A 107 -11.67 6.00 8.19
N PHE A 108 -10.69 5.09 8.23
CA PHE A 108 -9.61 5.17 9.20
C PHE A 108 -8.75 6.42 8.99
N ALA A 109 -8.43 6.77 7.73
CA ALA A 109 -7.69 7.97 7.39
C ALA A 109 -8.42 9.26 7.83
N LEU A 110 -9.75 9.32 7.71
CA LEU A 110 -10.55 10.44 8.19
C LEU A 110 -10.46 10.63 9.72
N THR A 111 -10.33 9.55 10.49
CA THR A 111 -10.19 9.68 11.95
C THR A 111 -8.88 10.35 12.35
N PHE A 112 -7.83 10.22 11.54
CA PHE A 112 -6.55 10.88 11.80
C PHE A 112 -6.61 12.41 11.67
N ALA A 113 -7.57 12.95 10.94
CA ALA A 113 -7.78 14.40 10.88
C ALA A 113 -8.11 15.00 12.26
N LEU A 114 -8.63 14.19 13.19
CA LEU A 114 -8.94 14.63 14.56
C LEU A 114 -7.70 15.07 15.33
N PHE A 115 -6.52 14.53 15.05
CA PHE A 115 -5.27 14.93 15.71
C PHE A 115 -4.86 16.39 15.44
N PHE A 116 -5.42 17.01 14.40
CA PHE A 116 -5.15 18.40 14.05
C PHE A 116 -6.08 19.39 14.77
N TYR A 117 -7.11 18.90 15.46
CA TYR A 117 -8.07 19.74 16.19
C TYR A 117 -7.73 19.83 17.66
N GLU A 118 -8.10 20.95 18.26
CA GLU A 118 -7.96 21.15 19.72
C GLU A 118 -8.81 20.13 20.48
N PRO A 119 -8.30 19.54 21.58
CA PRO A 119 -9.03 18.53 22.35
C PRO A 119 -10.42 18.99 22.79
N GLU A 120 -10.57 20.29 23.12
CA GLU A 120 -11.87 20.88 23.49
C GLU A 120 -12.89 20.86 22.35
N THR A 121 -12.44 21.06 21.10
CA THR A 121 -13.30 20.96 19.93
C THR A 121 -13.81 19.52 19.75
N ILE A 122 -12.91 18.54 19.89
CA ILE A 122 -13.27 17.13 19.82
C ILE A 122 -14.21 16.74 20.94
N ARG A 123 -13.94 17.20 22.17
CA ARG A 123 -14.83 16.98 23.33
C ARG A 123 -16.23 17.53 23.09
N ARG A 124 -16.35 18.76 22.59
CA ARG A 124 -17.65 19.36 22.29
C ARG A 124 -18.45 18.65 21.21
N LEU A 125 -17.76 18.06 20.22
CA LEU A 125 -18.42 17.36 19.12
C LEU A 125 -18.85 15.93 19.53
N PHE A 126 -17.96 15.17 20.14
CA PHE A 126 -18.13 13.73 20.34
C PHE A 126 -18.37 13.34 21.81
N LEU A 127 -17.93 14.15 22.78
CA LEU A 127 -17.89 13.80 24.20
C LEU A 127 -18.58 14.85 25.08
N ARG A 128 -19.70 15.40 24.63
CA ARG A 128 -20.41 16.52 25.29
C ARG A 128 -20.77 16.27 26.78
N LYS A 129 -21.00 15.00 27.13
CA LYS A 129 -21.38 14.58 28.48
C LYS A 129 -20.18 14.41 29.44
N LYS A 130 -18.95 14.41 28.90
CA LYS A 130 -17.75 14.26 29.74
C LYS A 130 -17.33 15.62 30.32
N PRO A 131 -16.92 15.67 31.59
CA PRO A 131 -16.41 16.90 32.19
C PRO A 131 -15.21 17.44 31.44
N LYS A 132 -14.99 18.73 31.53
CA LYS A 132 -13.75 19.36 31.05
C LYS A 132 -12.60 18.82 31.91
N LEU A 133 -11.55 18.33 31.28
CA LEU A 133 -10.32 18.00 31.99
C LEU A 133 -9.72 19.32 32.46
N GLU A 134 -9.57 19.50 33.77
CA GLU A 134 -8.74 20.57 34.30
C GLU A 134 -7.30 20.33 33.81
N ASP A 135 -6.65 21.40 33.33
CA ASP A 135 -5.23 21.35 33.01
C ASP A 135 -4.47 21.16 34.33
N GLU A 136 -4.36 19.91 34.78
CA GLU A 136 -3.29 19.56 35.67
C GLU A 136 -1.98 20.02 34.99
N ASN A 137 -1.28 20.93 35.64
CA ASN A 137 0.06 21.35 35.27
C ASN A 137 0.91 20.07 35.11
N LEU A 138 0.90 19.52 33.89
CA LEU A 138 1.79 18.41 33.51
C LEU A 138 3.19 18.99 33.61
N SER A 139 3.73 18.97 34.83
CA SER A 139 5.13 19.27 35.09
C SER A 139 5.94 18.62 33.97
N GLN A 140 6.88 19.38 33.41
CA GLN A 140 7.78 18.88 32.34
C GLN A 140 8.53 17.68 32.90
N ASN A 141 7.92 16.51 32.78
CA ASN A 141 8.40 15.31 33.39
C ASN A 141 9.65 14.87 32.63
N LEU A 142 10.78 14.78 33.28
CA LEU A 142 12.07 14.30 32.75
C LEU A 142 11.91 12.96 32.00
N TYR A 143 10.94 12.14 32.40
CA TYR A 143 10.56 10.92 31.70
C TYR A 143 10.07 11.18 30.27
N GLY A 144 9.28 12.23 30.04
CA GLY A 144 8.81 12.58 28.70
C GLY A 144 9.94 12.93 27.74
N LYS A 145 10.96 13.68 28.22
CA LYS A 145 12.15 14.01 27.40
C LYS A 145 12.94 12.74 27.00
N ARG A 146 13.15 11.81 27.95
CA ARG A 146 13.84 10.55 27.65
C ARG A 146 13.09 9.71 26.61
N ILE A 147 11.77 9.58 26.74
CA ILE A 147 10.94 8.87 25.76
C ILE A 147 11.07 9.51 24.37
N VAL A 148 11.04 10.84 24.26
CA VAL A 148 11.21 11.54 22.99
C VAL A 148 12.56 11.21 22.36
N TYR A 149 13.67 11.31 23.11
CA TYR A 149 15.00 11.08 22.54
C TYR A 149 15.29 9.62 22.22
N PHE A 150 14.92 8.68 23.11
CA PHE A 150 15.33 7.29 22.99
C PHE A 150 14.32 6.39 22.28
N LEU A 151 13.08 6.83 22.14
CA LEU A 151 12.04 6.04 21.46
C LEU A 151 11.48 6.76 20.24
N MET A 152 10.99 8.00 20.40
CA MET A 152 10.28 8.70 19.34
C MET A 152 11.22 9.10 18.19
N ILE A 153 12.39 9.66 18.46
CA ILE A 153 13.34 10.06 17.40
C ILE A 153 13.85 8.84 16.63
N PRO A 154 14.36 7.76 17.25
CA PRO A 154 14.75 6.55 16.52
C PRO A 154 13.60 5.95 15.70
N TYR A 155 12.39 5.93 16.25
CA TYR A 155 11.21 5.48 15.53
C TYR A 155 10.97 6.30 14.25
N LEU A 156 10.99 7.64 14.34
CA LEU A 156 10.78 8.52 13.18
C LEU A 156 11.90 8.38 12.13
N ILE A 157 13.15 8.20 12.57
CA ILE A 157 14.27 7.92 11.67
C ILE A 157 14.01 6.64 10.88
N ILE A 158 13.59 5.57 11.56
CA ILE A 158 13.23 4.30 10.91
C ILE A 158 12.06 4.51 9.94
N GLN A 159 11.02 5.24 10.33
CA GLN A 159 9.85 5.50 9.48
C GLN A 159 10.19 6.30 8.20
N ILE A 160 11.23 7.13 8.23
CA ILE A 160 11.75 7.85 7.06
C ILE A 160 12.69 6.95 6.24
N ALA A 161 13.54 6.16 6.91
CA ALA A 161 14.50 5.30 6.23
C ALA A 161 13.83 4.15 5.45
N LEU A 162 12.78 3.55 6.01
CA LEU A 162 12.07 2.42 5.39
C LEU A 162 11.52 2.72 3.98
N PRO A 163 10.83 3.85 3.72
CA PRO A 163 10.42 4.21 2.36
C PRO A 163 11.56 4.48 1.39
N LEU A 164 12.72 4.90 1.88
CA LEU A 164 13.88 5.22 1.04
C LEU A 164 14.72 3.99 0.69
N ARG A 165 14.58 2.88 1.41
CA ARG A 165 15.44 1.68 1.24
C ARG A 165 15.42 1.09 -0.17
N HIS A 166 14.30 1.21 -0.90
CA HIS A 166 14.20 0.67 -2.26
C HIS A 166 15.16 1.32 -3.25
N HIS A 167 15.70 2.52 -2.96
CA HIS A 167 16.73 3.16 -3.78
C HIS A 167 18.09 2.48 -3.67
N PHE A 168 18.28 1.63 -2.64
CA PHE A 168 19.51 0.87 -2.40
C PHE A 168 19.39 -0.60 -2.80
N ILE A 169 18.24 -1.01 -3.36
CA ILE A 169 17.95 -2.37 -3.82
C ILE A 169 17.92 -2.34 -5.34
N GLU A 170 18.58 -3.27 -5.99
CA GLU A 170 18.60 -3.39 -7.45
C GLU A 170 17.20 -3.74 -8.01
N GLY A 171 16.89 -3.17 -9.17
CA GLY A 171 15.66 -3.44 -9.88
C GLY A 171 14.53 -2.43 -9.61
N ASP A 172 13.48 -2.53 -10.41
CA ASP A 172 12.29 -1.68 -10.28
C ASP A 172 11.41 -2.21 -9.15
N VAL A 173 11.22 -1.39 -8.12
CA VAL A 173 10.38 -1.71 -6.95
C VAL A 173 8.93 -2.05 -7.32
N LEU A 174 8.41 -1.55 -8.44
CA LEU A 174 7.08 -1.92 -8.93
C LEU A 174 7.06 -3.33 -9.51
N TRP A 175 8.21 -3.82 -9.96
CA TRP A 175 8.38 -5.16 -10.51
C TRP A 175 8.78 -6.20 -9.45
N THR A 176 9.88 -5.96 -8.73
CA THR A 176 10.43 -6.90 -7.75
C THR A 176 9.63 -6.99 -6.46
N GLU A 177 8.93 -5.91 -6.09
CA GLU A 177 8.28 -5.68 -4.79
C GLU A 177 9.27 -5.55 -3.62
N GLU A 178 10.56 -5.61 -3.87
CA GLU A 178 11.57 -5.42 -2.85
C GLU A 178 11.60 -3.97 -2.37
N GLY A 179 11.64 -3.79 -1.05
CA GLY A 179 11.50 -2.45 -0.46
C GLY A 179 10.10 -1.82 -0.57
N HIS A 180 9.11 -2.49 -1.15
CA HIS A 180 7.74 -1.98 -1.28
C HIS A 180 6.98 -1.92 0.06
N ARG A 181 7.13 -2.95 0.89
CA ARG A 181 6.43 -3.02 2.20
C ARG A 181 6.97 -1.98 3.16
N LEU A 182 6.12 -1.41 4.01
CA LEU A 182 6.42 -0.34 4.96
C LEU A 182 6.98 0.94 4.32
N SER A 183 6.71 1.17 3.02
CA SER A 183 7.21 2.31 2.26
C SER A 183 6.09 3.26 1.81
N TRP A 184 4.89 3.08 2.32
CA TRP A 184 3.69 3.89 2.02
C TRP A 184 3.35 3.96 0.53
N ARG A 185 3.81 2.98 -0.25
CA ARG A 185 3.60 2.85 -1.70
C ARG A 185 2.26 2.18 -1.96
N MET A 186 1.19 2.96 -1.88
CA MET A 186 -0.18 2.46 -1.97
C MET A 186 -0.79 2.75 -3.35
N MET A 187 -1.55 1.78 -3.90
CA MET A 187 -2.32 1.94 -5.13
C MET A 187 -1.49 2.49 -6.30
N LEU A 188 -0.31 1.92 -6.54
CA LEU A 188 0.60 2.43 -7.57
C LEU A 188 0.56 1.63 -8.86
N ARG A 189 0.04 0.40 -8.85
CA ARG A 189 0.03 -0.48 -10.01
C ARG A 189 -1.12 -1.46 -9.98
N GLU A 190 -1.56 -1.85 -11.16
CA GLU A 190 -2.34 -3.06 -11.40
C GLU A 190 -1.36 -4.15 -11.88
N ARG A 191 -1.32 -5.30 -11.19
CA ARG A 191 -0.49 -6.43 -11.59
C ARG A 191 -1.39 -7.60 -11.96
N ASN A 192 -1.22 -8.11 -13.16
CA ASN A 192 -1.88 -9.30 -13.66
C ASN A 192 -0.84 -10.35 -14.02
N GLY A 193 -1.11 -11.61 -13.75
CA GLY A 193 -0.15 -12.68 -14.03
C GLY A 193 -0.83 -14.02 -14.19
N TYR A 194 -0.12 -14.92 -14.83
CA TYR A 194 -0.46 -16.34 -14.90
C TYR A 194 0.77 -17.18 -14.57
N ILE A 195 0.51 -18.35 -13.99
CA ILE A 195 1.56 -19.25 -13.49
C ILE A 195 1.26 -20.67 -13.92
N THR A 196 2.28 -21.38 -14.35
CA THR A 196 2.29 -22.82 -14.56
C THR A 196 3.39 -23.42 -13.71
N ILE A 197 3.03 -24.43 -12.90
CA ILE A 197 3.98 -25.12 -12.03
C ILE A 197 4.18 -26.53 -12.60
N GLN A 198 5.43 -26.91 -12.85
CA GLN A 198 5.82 -28.22 -13.34
C GLN A 198 6.67 -28.93 -12.27
N ILE A 199 6.33 -30.19 -12.02
CA ILE A 199 7.12 -31.05 -11.13
C ILE A 199 7.78 -32.11 -11.99
N LYS A 200 9.11 -32.18 -11.90
CA LYS A 200 9.93 -33.21 -12.52
C LYS A 200 10.37 -34.21 -11.47
N ASP A 201 10.03 -35.46 -11.64
CA ASP A 201 10.58 -36.56 -10.85
C ASP A 201 12.02 -36.82 -11.30
N LEU A 202 12.99 -36.68 -10.39
CA LEU A 202 14.41 -36.85 -10.71
C LEU A 202 14.85 -38.31 -10.86
N LYS A 203 14.00 -39.28 -10.42
CA LYS A 203 14.29 -40.72 -10.62
C LYS A 203 13.83 -41.20 -11.99
N THR A 204 12.62 -40.81 -12.38
CA THR A 204 11.98 -41.26 -13.63
C THR A 204 12.21 -40.33 -14.80
N GLY A 205 12.55 -39.06 -14.52
CA GLY A 205 12.65 -37.98 -15.50
C GLY A 205 11.29 -37.46 -15.99
N SER A 206 10.17 -38.01 -15.46
CA SER A 206 8.83 -37.61 -15.88
C SER A 206 8.48 -36.19 -15.39
N VAL A 207 7.80 -35.42 -16.25
CA VAL A 207 7.34 -34.06 -15.96
C VAL A 207 5.82 -34.04 -15.91
N SER A 208 5.26 -33.49 -14.85
CA SER A 208 3.80 -33.33 -14.68
C SER A 208 3.43 -31.89 -14.31
N ILE A 209 2.28 -31.45 -14.79
CA ILE A 209 1.74 -30.14 -14.41
C ILE A 209 1.04 -30.27 -13.04
N TYR A 210 1.48 -29.43 -12.10
CA TYR A 210 0.89 -29.40 -10.75
C TYR A 210 -0.35 -28.52 -10.74
N ASN A 211 -1.49 -29.09 -10.30
CA ASN A 211 -2.74 -28.34 -10.19
C ASN A 211 -2.82 -27.57 -8.88
N TYR A 212 -2.23 -26.40 -8.85
CA TYR A 212 -2.23 -25.50 -7.69
C TYR A 212 -3.63 -24.97 -7.32
N ARG A 213 -4.57 -24.91 -8.28
CA ARG A 213 -5.93 -24.39 -8.05
C ARG A 213 -6.78 -25.32 -7.16
N LYS A 214 -6.43 -26.58 -7.05
CA LYS A 214 -7.16 -27.55 -6.23
C LYS A 214 -7.22 -27.15 -4.75
N ASN A 215 -6.16 -26.49 -4.25
CA ASN A 215 -5.97 -26.19 -2.83
C ASN A 215 -5.99 -24.68 -2.52
N LEU A 216 -6.40 -23.84 -3.47
CA LEU A 216 -6.39 -22.38 -3.35
C LEU A 216 -7.75 -21.79 -3.74
N THR A 217 -8.16 -20.76 -3.02
CA THR A 217 -9.27 -19.90 -3.44
C THR A 217 -8.85 -19.06 -4.66
N ASN A 218 -9.82 -18.54 -5.42
CA ASN A 218 -9.54 -17.69 -6.58
C ASN A 218 -8.60 -16.51 -6.23
N LYS A 219 -8.81 -15.85 -5.07
CA LYS A 219 -7.98 -14.76 -4.59
C LYS A 219 -6.55 -15.22 -4.27
N GLN A 220 -6.38 -16.39 -3.67
CA GLN A 220 -5.07 -16.97 -3.38
C GLN A 220 -4.35 -17.35 -4.67
N ALA A 221 -5.05 -17.92 -5.65
CA ALA A 221 -4.49 -18.27 -6.95
C ALA A 221 -4.00 -17.04 -7.74
N GLN A 222 -4.76 -15.93 -7.71
CA GLN A 222 -4.33 -14.65 -8.29
C GLN A 222 -3.08 -14.08 -7.59
N ASN A 223 -3.06 -14.12 -6.26
CA ASN A 223 -1.90 -13.66 -5.50
C ASN A 223 -0.66 -14.54 -5.77
N LEU A 224 -0.83 -15.86 -5.90
CA LEU A 224 0.25 -16.77 -6.24
C LEU A 224 0.88 -16.41 -7.59
N ALA A 225 0.06 -16.07 -8.60
CA ALA A 225 0.55 -15.72 -9.93
C ALA A 225 1.24 -14.35 -10.00
N THR A 226 1.12 -13.50 -8.96
CA THR A 226 1.55 -12.09 -9.04
C THR A 226 2.57 -11.69 -8.00
N LYS A 227 2.86 -12.53 -7.00
CA LYS A 227 3.74 -12.18 -5.86
C LYS A 227 4.87 -13.19 -5.70
N PRO A 228 6.14 -12.77 -5.85
CA PRO A 228 7.29 -13.68 -5.75
C PRO A 228 7.36 -14.43 -4.42
N ASP A 229 7.11 -13.76 -3.30
CA ASP A 229 7.13 -14.38 -1.98
C ASP A 229 6.02 -15.43 -1.78
N PHE A 230 4.85 -15.27 -2.43
CA PHE A 230 3.81 -16.30 -2.39
C PHE A 230 4.19 -17.52 -3.24
N ILE A 231 4.87 -17.30 -4.37
CA ILE A 231 5.41 -18.39 -5.19
C ILE A 231 6.41 -19.19 -4.37
N TRP A 232 7.35 -18.53 -3.71
CA TRP A 232 8.34 -19.18 -2.85
C TRP A 232 7.68 -19.98 -1.73
N GLN A 233 6.75 -19.38 -0.97
CA GLN A 233 6.02 -20.07 0.09
C GLN A 233 5.25 -21.30 -0.43
N TYR A 234 4.66 -21.18 -1.62
CA TYR A 234 3.93 -22.29 -2.21
C TYR A 234 4.86 -23.42 -2.66
N CYS A 235 6.07 -23.10 -3.15
CA CYS A 235 7.10 -24.09 -3.44
C CYS A 235 7.54 -24.86 -2.18
N GLN A 236 7.69 -24.17 -1.03
CA GLN A 236 7.99 -24.85 0.23
C GLN A 236 6.87 -25.83 0.61
N ARG A 237 5.61 -25.46 0.41
CA ARG A 237 4.47 -26.36 0.62
C ARG A 237 4.52 -27.58 -0.31
N ILE A 238 4.83 -27.40 -1.60
CA ILE A 238 4.99 -28.52 -2.54
C ILE A 238 6.15 -29.43 -2.08
N LYS A 239 7.28 -28.86 -1.62
CA LYS A 239 8.40 -29.65 -1.08
C LYS A 239 7.96 -30.55 0.07
N GLU A 240 7.15 -30.03 0.99
CA GLU A 240 6.60 -30.82 2.10
C GLU A 240 5.64 -31.92 1.61
N GLU A 241 4.79 -31.63 0.61
CA GLU A 241 3.84 -32.62 0.02
C GLU A 241 4.60 -33.78 -0.65
N TYR A 242 5.76 -33.50 -1.25
CA TYR A 242 6.62 -34.50 -1.91
C TYR A 242 7.80 -34.95 -1.04
N LYS A 243 7.72 -34.78 0.28
CA LYS A 243 8.79 -35.17 1.20
C LYS A 243 9.23 -36.61 0.99
N GLY A 244 10.56 -36.79 0.85
CA GLY A 244 11.19 -38.10 0.58
C GLY A 244 11.21 -38.52 -0.90
N LYS A 245 10.63 -37.72 -1.81
CA LYS A 245 10.74 -37.95 -3.26
C LYS A 245 11.72 -36.93 -3.85
N PRO A 246 12.68 -37.33 -4.67
CA PRO A 246 13.60 -36.38 -5.32
C PRO A 246 12.87 -35.70 -6.48
N ILE A 247 12.49 -34.46 -6.29
CA ILE A 247 11.77 -33.65 -7.28
C ILE A 247 12.52 -32.35 -7.59
N ALA A 248 12.30 -31.83 -8.80
CA ALA A 248 12.60 -30.44 -9.16
C ALA A 248 11.31 -29.72 -9.48
N ILE A 249 11.22 -28.43 -9.12
CA ILE A 249 10.04 -27.59 -9.32
C ILE A 249 10.40 -26.48 -10.28
N TYR A 250 9.78 -26.46 -11.46
CA TYR A 250 9.94 -25.40 -12.45
C TYR A 250 8.70 -24.55 -12.56
N ILE A 251 8.86 -23.24 -12.69
CA ILE A 251 7.77 -22.29 -12.70
C ILE A 251 7.86 -21.38 -13.92
N ASP A 252 6.90 -21.46 -14.82
CA ASP A 252 6.67 -20.42 -15.82
C ASP A 252 5.64 -19.44 -15.26
N CYS A 253 6.11 -18.27 -14.86
CA CYS A 253 5.28 -17.20 -14.31
C CYS A 253 5.51 -15.92 -15.10
N LYS A 254 4.46 -15.46 -15.79
CA LYS A 254 4.50 -14.22 -16.56
C LYS A 254 3.57 -13.18 -15.98
N ASN A 255 4.07 -11.96 -15.83
CA ASN A 255 3.38 -10.84 -15.24
C ASN A 255 3.34 -9.64 -16.16
N SER A 256 2.27 -8.87 -16.04
CA SER A 256 2.08 -7.56 -16.65
C SER A 256 1.81 -6.53 -15.56
N ILE A 257 2.42 -5.37 -15.65
CA ILE A 257 2.15 -4.20 -14.82
C ILE A 257 1.44 -3.15 -15.68
N ASN A 258 0.31 -2.65 -15.18
CA ASN A 258 -0.51 -1.60 -15.84
C ASN A 258 -0.92 -1.97 -17.27
N ARG A 259 -1.21 -3.26 -17.49
CA ARG A 259 -1.62 -3.84 -18.78
C ARG A 259 -0.58 -3.72 -19.89
N LYS A 260 0.70 -3.57 -19.52
CA LYS A 260 1.82 -3.63 -20.47
C LYS A 260 2.12 -5.07 -20.87
N GLU A 261 3.13 -5.24 -21.72
CA GLU A 261 3.59 -6.55 -22.15
C GLU A 261 3.93 -7.49 -20.99
N TYR A 262 3.55 -8.77 -21.15
CA TYR A 262 3.87 -9.79 -20.15
C TYR A 262 5.36 -10.15 -20.22
N LYS A 263 6.01 -10.12 -19.06
CA LYS A 263 7.41 -10.51 -18.88
C LYS A 263 7.52 -11.63 -17.87
N SER A 264 8.57 -12.43 -17.99
CA SER A 264 8.85 -13.50 -17.02
C SER A 264 9.19 -12.88 -15.67
N LEU A 265 8.51 -13.35 -14.61
CA LEU A 265 8.75 -12.90 -13.23
C LEU A 265 9.87 -13.72 -12.57
N ILE A 266 9.99 -14.98 -12.93
CA ILE A 266 10.97 -15.94 -12.43
C ILE A 266 11.61 -16.62 -13.64
N ASP A 267 12.89 -16.98 -13.56
CA ASP A 267 13.53 -17.80 -14.56
C ASP A 267 12.86 -19.19 -14.62
N PRO A 268 12.22 -19.56 -15.75
CA PRO A 268 11.50 -20.82 -15.87
C PRO A 268 12.41 -22.04 -15.80
N ASN A 269 13.74 -21.87 -15.97
CA ASN A 269 14.73 -22.94 -15.90
C ASN A 269 15.31 -23.12 -14.49
N TYR A 270 15.01 -22.22 -13.56
CA TYR A 270 15.47 -22.31 -12.19
C TYR A 270 14.68 -23.35 -11.39
N ASP A 271 15.38 -24.27 -10.74
CA ASP A 271 14.76 -25.26 -9.87
C ASP A 271 14.39 -24.65 -8.51
N MET A 272 13.12 -24.29 -8.35
CA MET A 272 12.59 -23.69 -7.11
C MET A 272 12.62 -24.64 -5.90
N ALA A 273 12.86 -25.94 -6.10
CA ALA A 273 13.06 -26.85 -4.96
C ALA A 273 14.39 -26.54 -4.22
N LYS A 274 15.34 -25.87 -4.89
CA LYS A 274 16.61 -25.42 -4.32
C LYS A 274 16.59 -23.99 -3.77
N ALA A 275 15.49 -23.26 -3.95
CA ALA A 275 15.35 -21.91 -3.41
C ALA A 275 15.28 -21.95 -1.88
N GLU A 276 16.12 -21.16 -1.21
CA GLU A 276 16.19 -20.98 0.24
C GLU A 276 15.29 -19.84 0.73
#